data_ee82f03f83759bf53a8ce84b0b2d80f6
#
_entry.id   ee82f03f83759bf53a8ce84b0b2d80f6
#
_cell.length_a   1.000
_cell.length_b   1.000
_cell.length_c   1.000
_cell.angle_alpha   90.00
_cell.angle_beta   90.00
_cell.angle_gamma   90.00
#
_symmetry.space_group_name_H-M   'P 1'
#
loop_
_entity.id
_entity.type
_entity.pdbx_description
1 polymer ?
#
loop_
_entity_poly.entity_id
_entity_poly.type
_entity_poly.pdbx_seq_one_letter_code
_entity_poly.pdbx_strand_id
1 'polypeptide(L)'
;MNAILQPHQHFNKVDFKPKDYKDEKTPSFWCAGCGHYGVLTGLLRALAELGVDPNHLVSVSGIGCSSRLPYFVNSYKMHTLHGRAGPVATGVHLARPDLAVVVSGGDGDGFSIGG
;
A
#
# COMPACT_ATOMS: atom_id res chain seq x y z
N MET A 1 -9.87 21.99 -10.61
CA MET A 1 -9.99 21.42 -10.27
C MET A 1 -9.93 20.97 -9.61
N ASN A 2 -9.86 20.83 -9.60
CA ASN A 2 -10.32 20.43 -8.76
C ASN A 2 -9.61 19.92 -7.68
N ALA A 3 -9.91 20.32 -6.63
CA ALA A 3 -9.23 19.95 -5.43
C ALA A 3 -9.14 18.47 -5.25
N ILE A 4 -10.17 17.79 -5.66
CA ILE A 4 -10.20 16.34 -5.54
C ILE A 4 -9.17 15.66 -6.43
N LEU A 5 -8.63 16.37 -7.38
CA LEU A 5 -7.64 15.83 -8.28
C LEU A 5 -6.22 16.19 -7.87
N GLN A 6 -6.08 16.84 -6.72
CA GLN A 6 -4.76 17.25 -6.24
C GLN A 6 -4.20 16.16 -5.35
N PRO A 7 -3.24 15.38 -5.83
CA PRO A 7 -2.71 14.27 -5.04
C PRO A 7 -2.01 14.73 -3.77
N HIS A 8 -1.54 15.96 -3.73
CA HIS A 8 -0.87 16.46 -2.53
C HIS A 8 -1.80 16.63 -1.34
N GLN A 9 -3.10 16.48 -1.53
CA GLN A 9 -4.03 16.49 -0.40
C GLN A 9 -3.83 15.29 0.52
N HIS A 10 -3.22 14.23 0.00
CA HIS A 10 -2.89 13.06 0.81
C HIS A 10 -1.67 13.31 1.68
N PHE A 11 -0.88 14.30 1.33
CA PHE A 11 0.43 14.54 1.94
C PHE A 11 0.33 15.73 2.87
N ASN A 12 -0.42 15.53 3.93
CA ASN A 12 -0.60 16.59 4.90
C ASN A 12 0.68 16.86 5.64
N LYS A 13 0.71 18.00 6.30
CA LYS A 13 1.87 18.40 7.03
C LYS A 13 2.00 17.75 8.39
N VAL A 14 1.20 16.75 8.66
CA VAL A 14 1.30 16.04 9.92
C VAL A 14 2.53 15.15 9.87
N ASP A 15 3.31 15.24 10.91
CA ASP A 15 4.55 14.48 11.01
C ASP A 15 4.26 13.07 11.51
N PHE A 16 4.08 12.16 10.57
CA PHE A 16 4.01 10.75 10.91
C PHE A 16 5.40 10.14 10.87
N LYS A 17 5.62 9.18 11.73
CA LYS A 17 6.87 8.42 11.76
C LYS A 17 6.65 7.07 11.10
N PRO A 18 7.70 6.42 10.60
CA PRO A 18 7.54 5.11 9.97
C PRO A 18 6.76 4.11 10.83
N LYS A 19 6.95 4.15 12.14
CA LYS A 19 6.25 3.24 13.04
C LYS A 19 4.74 3.44 13.04
N ASP A 20 4.26 4.63 12.68
CA ASP A 20 2.83 4.92 12.67
C ASP A 20 2.12 4.19 11.52
N TYR A 21 2.87 3.76 10.52
CA TYR A 21 2.35 3.01 9.38
C TYR A 21 2.46 1.52 9.55
N LYS A 22 3.02 1.05 10.65
CA LYS A 22 3.17 -0.37 10.90
C LYS A 22 1.95 -0.87 11.65
N ASP A 23 1.42 -2.01 11.21
CA ASP A 23 0.33 -2.65 11.92
C ASP A 23 0.89 -3.38 13.12
N GLU A 24 0.60 -2.87 14.31
CA GLU A 24 1.15 -3.42 15.55
C GLU A 24 0.56 -4.78 15.89
N LYS A 25 -0.61 -5.10 15.36
CA LYS A 25 -1.27 -6.36 15.67
C LYS A 25 -0.77 -7.52 14.81
N THR A 26 -0.10 -7.21 13.71
CA THR A 26 0.36 -8.20 12.76
C THR A 26 1.85 -8.01 12.49
N PRO A 27 2.71 -8.73 13.21
CA PRO A 27 4.15 -8.65 12.94
C PRO A 27 4.46 -9.10 11.52
N SER A 28 5.38 -8.40 10.88
CA SER A 28 5.76 -8.73 9.52
C SER A 28 6.45 -10.10 9.49
N PHE A 29 6.14 -10.87 8.45
CA PHE A 29 6.68 -12.22 8.33
C PHE A 29 6.93 -12.60 6.88
N TRP A 30 8.18 -12.85 6.58
CA TRP A 30 8.68 -13.48 5.36
C TRP A 30 9.83 -14.38 5.73
N CYS A 31 10.41 -15.05 4.74
CA CYS A 31 11.58 -15.88 4.97
C CYS A 31 12.74 -15.05 5.49
N ALA A 32 13.59 -15.67 6.30
CA ALA A 32 14.77 -15.01 6.83
C ALA A 32 15.64 -14.49 5.68
N GLY A 33 16.04 -13.23 5.77
CA GLY A 33 16.85 -12.60 4.74
C GLY A 33 16.09 -12.20 3.49
N CYS A 34 14.76 -12.32 3.49
CA CYS A 34 13.95 -11.97 2.33
C CYS A 34 13.98 -10.47 2.06
N GLY A 35 14.12 -10.10 0.78
CA GLY A 35 14.13 -8.69 0.37
C GLY A 35 12.85 -7.94 0.65
N HIS A 36 11.74 -8.64 0.89
CA HIS A 36 10.47 -7.98 1.19
C HIS A 36 10.51 -7.17 2.49
N TYR A 37 11.36 -7.55 3.44
CA TYR A 37 11.54 -6.73 4.65
C TYR A 37 12.11 -5.35 4.30
N GLY A 38 13.02 -5.30 3.34
CA GLY A 38 13.56 -4.04 2.85
C GLY A 38 12.51 -3.22 2.12
N VAL A 39 11.68 -3.86 1.32
CA VAL A 39 10.59 -3.19 0.62
C VAL A 39 9.60 -2.58 1.61
N LEU A 40 9.23 -3.34 2.64
CA LEU A 40 8.33 -2.83 3.67
C LEU A 40 8.93 -1.63 4.38
N THR A 41 10.19 -1.74 4.80
CA THR A 41 10.88 -0.64 5.48
C THR A 41 10.93 0.60 4.59
N GLY A 42 11.25 0.42 3.32
CA GLY A 42 11.30 1.53 2.36
C GLY A 42 9.93 2.18 2.18
N LEU A 43 8.88 1.38 2.10
CA LEU A 43 7.52 1.90 1.98
C LEU A 43 7.12 2.71 3.20
N LEU A 44 7.38 2.18 4.40
CA LEU A 44 7.02 2.89 5.64
C LEU A 44 7.75 4.23 5.74
N ARG A 45 9.01 4.26 5.34
CA ARG A 45 9.78 5.50 5.33
C ARG A 45 9.26 6.48 4.30
N ALA A 46 8.92 6.00 3.12
CA ALA A 46 8.39 6.85 2.07
C ALA A 46 7.06 7.48 2.48
N LEU A 47 6.18 6.68 3.09
CA LEU A 47 4.90 7.18 3.57
C LEU A 47 5.09 8.24 4.65
N ALA A 48 6.03 8.01 5.56
CA ALA A 48 6.32 8.99 6.61
C ALA A 48 6.87 10.29 6.03
N GLU A 49 7.75 10.17 5.05
CA GLU A 49 8.34 11.34 4.41
C GLU A 49 7.30 12.16 3.64
N LEU A 50 6.35 11.48 3.00
CA LEU A 50 5.26 12.13 2.30
C LEU A 50 4.18 12.67 3.23
N GLY A 51 4.13 12.20 4.46
CA GLY A 51 3.14 12.64 5.44
C GLY A 51 1.73 12.14 5.15
N VAL A 52 1.61 10.96 4.57
CA VAL A 52 0.30 10.37 4.26
C VAL A 52 -0.40 9.97 5.56
N ASP A 53 -1.64 10.40 5.73
CA ASP A 53 -2.43 10.00 6.89
C ASP A 53 -2.83 8.52 6.74
N PRO A 54 -2.53 7.65 7.71
CA PRO A 54 -2.96 6.26 7.65
C PRO A 54 -4.45 6.07 7.44
N ASN A 55 -5.26 7.00 7.89
CA ASN A 55 -6.71 6.96 7.69
C ASN A 55 -7.12 7.27 6.24
N HIS A 56 -6.19 7.75 5.43
CA HIS A 56 -6.42 8.03 4.03
C HIS A 56 -5.56 7.13 3.14
N LEU A 57 -5.09 6.03 3.66
CA LEU A 57 -4.22 5.10 2.96
C LEU A 57 -4.94 3.78 2.74
N VAL A 58 -4.89 3.30 1.50
CA VAL A 58 -5.42 1.99 1.12
C VAL A 58 -4.30 1.17 0.51
N SER A 59 -4.10 -0.02 1.03
CA SER A 59 -3.13 -0.98 0.51
C SER A 59 -3.89 -2.10 -0.20
N VAL A 60 -3.58 -2.31 -1.46
CA VAL A 60 -4.25 -3.32 -2.29
C VAL A 60 -3.20 -4.33 -2.76
N SER A 61 -3.53 -5.59 -2.71
CA SER A 61 -2.61 -6.63 -3.17
C SER A 61 -3.34 -7.75 -3.90
N GLY A 62 -2.57 -8.51 -4.68
CA GLY A 62 -3.01 -9.75 -5.27
C GLY A 62 -2.68 -10.94 -4.37
N ILE A 63 -2.00 -11.94 -4.91
CA ILE A 63 -1.67 -13.16 -4.20
C ILE A 63 -0.16 -13.43 -4.29
N GLY A 64 0.42 -13.91 -3.22
CA GLY A 64 1.83 -14.29 -3.16
C GLY A 64 2.53 -13.63 -1.99
N CYS A 65 3.84 -13.82 -1.92
CA CYS A 65 4.64 -13.29 -0.80
C CYS A 65 4.63 -11.76 -0.76
N SER A 66 4.74 -11.11 -1.90
CA SER A 66 4.67 -9.65 -1.99
C SER A 66 3.30 -9.14 -1.55
N SER A 67 2.28 -9.93 -1.74
CA SER A 67 0.91 -9.55 -1.44
C SER A 67 0.57 -9.66 0.04
N ARG A 68 1.52 -10.08 0.86
CA ARG A 68 1.37 -10.02 2.31
C ARG A 68 1.56 -8.60 2.85
N LEU A 69 2.14 -7.72 2.04
CA LEU A 69 2.50 -6.38 2.51
C LEU A 69 1.35 -5.65 3.21
N PRO A 70 0.12 -5.63 2.67
CA PRO A 70 -0.97 -4.92 3.34
C PRO A 70 -1.26 -5.39 4.77
N TYR A 71 -0.99 -6.67 5.08
CA TYR A 71 -1.21 -7.15 6.45
C TYR A 71 -0.36 -6.41 7.48
N PHE A 72 0.78 -5.89 7.04
CA PHE A 72 1.78 -5.32 7.94
C PHE A 72 1.77 -3.79 7.95
N VAL A 73 0.89 -3.19 7.16
CA VAL A 73 0.77 -1.74 7.02
C VAL A 73 -0.51 -1.29 7.71
N ASN A 74 -0.40 -0.21 8.47
CA ASN A 74 -1.56 0.39 9.13
C ASN A 74 -2.34 1.21 8.10
N SER A 75 -3.33 0.60 7.48
CA SER A 75 -4.11 1.21 6.40
C SER A 75 -5.41 0.44 6.23
N TYR A 76 -6.29 0.95 5.38
CA TYR A 76 -7.35 0.11 4.83
C TYR A 76 -6.70 -0.90 3.90
N LYS A 77 -7.21 -2.11 3.90
CA LYS A 77 -6.55 -3.23 3.21
C LYS A 77 -7.52 -3.96 2.32
N MET A 78 -7.07 -4.32 1.14
CA MET A 78 -7.83 -5.15 0.22
C MET A 78 -6.91 -6.19 -0.40
N HIS A 79 -7.27 -7.46 -0.20
CA HIS A 79 -6.62 -8.57 -0.86
C HIS A 79 -7.53 -9.04 -1.98
N THR A 80 -7.01 -9.08 -3.19
CA THR A 80 -7.82 -9.37 -4.37
C THR A 80 -7.43 -10.72 -4.95
N LEU A 81 -8.03 -11.07 -6.06
CA LEU A 81 -7.65 -12.26 -6.80
C LEU A 81 -6.27 -12.09 -7.41
N HIS A 82 -5.62 -13.21 -7.66
CA HIS A 82 -4.30 -13.23 -8.27
C HIS A 82 -4.33 -12.50 -9.61
N GLY A 83 -3.45 -11.52 -9.75
CA GLY A 83 -3.35 -10.72 -10.96
C GLY A 83 -4.38 -9.60 -11.10
N ARG A 84 -5.16 -9.32 -10.07
CA ARG A 84 -6.24 -8.33 -10.17
C ARG A 84 -6.07 -7.13 -9.24
N ALA A 85 -4.94 -7.01 -8.59
CA ALA A 85 -4.69 -5.89 -7.69
C ALA A 85 -4.73 -4.55 -8.43
N GLY A 86 -4.12 -4.49 -9.61
CA GLY A 86 -4.11 -3.26 -10.42
C GLY A 86 -5.51 -2.78 -10.79
N PRO A 87 -6.34 -3.61 -11.39
CA PRO A 87 -7.72 -3.21 -11.73
C PRO A 87 -8.53 -2.81 -10.50
N VAL A 88 -8.41 -3.54 -9.39
CA VAL A 88 -9.15 -3.23 -8.17
C VAL A 88 -8.67 -1.90 -7.60
N ALA A 89 -7.37 -1.67 -7.54
CA ALA A 89 -6.81 -0.42 -7.05
C ALA A 89 -7.25 0.76 -7.92
N THR A 90 -7.32 0.56 -9.22
CA THR A 90 -7.81 1.58 -10.15
C THR A 90 -9.25 1.96 -9.80
N GLY A 91 -10.09 0.96 -9.54
CA GLY A 91 -11.47 1.22 -9.13
C GLY A 91 -11.57 1.96 -7.82
N VAL A 92 -10.74 1.59 -6.85
CA VAL A 92 -10.71 2.30 -5.56
C VAL A 92 -10.33 3.76 -5.76
N HIS A 93 -9.31 4.02 -6.57
CA HIS A 93 -8.86 5.38 -6.82
C HIS A 93 -9.92 6.21 -7.53
N LEU A 94 -10.63 5.61 -8.49
CA LEU A 94 -11.68 6.31 -9.20
C LEU A 94 -12.87 6.62 -8.28
N ALA A 95 -13.19 5.69 -7.38
CA ALA A 95 -14.30 5.88 -6.45
C ALA A 95 -13.99 6.86 -5.32
N ARG A 96 -12.75 6.86 -4.86
CA ARG A 96 -12.31 7.70 -3.75
C ARG A 96 -10.96 8.35 -4.09
N PRO A 97 -10.95 9.41 -4.92
CA PRO A 97 -9.69 10.05 -5.30
C PRO A 97 -8.95 10.71 -4.14
N ASP A 98 -9.64 10.90 -3.03
CA ASP A 98 -9.04 11.47 -1.83
C ASP A 98 -8.16 10.49 -1.06
N LEU A 99 -8.20 9.22 -1.41
CA LEU A 99 -7.40 8.20 -0.74
C LEU A 99 -6.09 7.96 -1.49
N ALA A 100 -5.02 7.78 -0.73
CA ALA A 100 -3.75 7.33 -1.29
C ALA A 100 -3.82 5.82 -1.45
N VAL A 101 -3.57 5.32 -2.65
CA VAL A 101 -3.67 3.90 -2.95
C VAL A 101 -2.29 3.35 -3.27
N VAL A 102 -1.89 2.33 -2.55
CA VAL A 102 -0.64 1.62 -2.74
C VAL A 102 -0.94 0.20 -3.17
N VAL A 103 -0.30 -0.23 -4.23
CA VAL A 103 -0.49 -1.58 -4.77
C VAL A 103 0.80 -2.36 -4.59
N SER A 104 0.68 -3.57 -4.05
CA SER A 104 1.81 -4.48 -3.97
C SER A 104 1.47 -5.79 -4.67
N GLY A 105 2.44 -6.31 -5.38
CA GLY A 105 2.26 -7.56 -6.10
C GLY A 105 3.58 -8.10 -6.55
N GLY A 106 3.62 -9.40 -6.76
CA GLY A 106 4.80 -10.07 -7.27
C GLY A 106 4.79 -10.14 -8.80
N ASP A 107 5.79 -10.82 -9.33
CA ASP A 107 5.92 -11.01 -10.77
C ASP A 107 4.75 -11.78 -11.37
N GLY A 108 4.25 -12.79 -10.65
CA GLY A 108 3.09 -13.55 -11.11
C GLY A 108 1.84 -12.69 -11.21
N ASP A 109 1.62 -11.81 -10.24
CA ASP A 109 0.50 -10.88 -10.27
C ASP A 109 0.61 -9.90 -11.44
N GLY A 110 1.81 -9.39 -11.67
CA GLY A 110 1.97 -8.31 -12.63
C GLY A 110 2.25 -8.76 -14.05
N PHE A 111 3.02 -9.83 -14.23
CA PHE A 111 3.53 -10.19 -15.55
C PHE A 111 3.05 -11.55 -16.05
N SER A 112 2.45 -12.36 -15.21
CA SER A 112 1.90 -13.65 -15.62
C SER A 112 0.40 -13.54 -15.74
N ILE A 113 -0.33 -13.87 -14.69
CA ILE A 113 -1.79 -13.88 -14.76
C ILE A 113 -2.39 -12.48 -14.84
N GLY A 114 -1.68 -11.48 -14.38
CA GLY A 114 -2.11 -10.10 -14.45
C GLY A 114 -1.64 -9.34 -15.68
N GLY A 115 -0.88 -10.02 -16.51
CA GLY A 115 -0.34 -9.41 -17.71
C GLY A 115 -1.34 -9.06 -18.81
#